data_da369bcbc23a01c2ce78cc6d4dc63381
#
_entry.id   da369bcbc23a01c2ce78cc6d4dc63381
#
_cell.length_a   1.000
_cell.length_b   1.000
_cell.length_c   1.000
_cell.angle_alpha   90.00
_cell.angle_beta   90.00
_cell.angle_gamma   90.00
#
_symmetry.space_group_name_H-M   'P 1'
#
loop_
_entity.id
_entity.type
_entity.pdbx_description
1 polymer ?
#
loop_
_entity_poly.entity_id
_entity_poly.type
_entity_poly.pdbx_seq_one_letter_code
_entity_poly.pdbx_strand_id
1 'polypeptide(L)'
;SLEMNNVQLVNRLISNVCEISGHKILNGQLDNTEWERLDRKLRDLTGAPIYVDDTPGLSVFELRTKARRLVREKGVKLLMIDYLQLMNANGMKFGSRQEEVSTISRSLKGLAKELNIPVLALSQLSRNVENREGLEGKRPQLSDLRESGAIEQDADMVLFVHRPEYYHIY
;
A
#
# COMPACT_ATOMS: atom_id res chain seq x y z
N SER A 1 5.31 1.17 -4.67
CA SER A 1 5.29 2.00 -3.45
C SER A 1 5.75 3.40 -3.78
N LEU A 2 5.10 4.40 -3.21
CA LEU A 2 5.41 5.82 -3.43
C LEU A 2 6.24 6.41 -2.28
N GLU A 3 6.36 5.67 -1.18
CA GLU A 3 7.07 6.08 0.03
C GLU A 3 8.42 5.36 0.16
N MET A 4 8.45 4.07 -0.15
CA MET A 4 9.61 3.22 0.03
C MET A 4 10.23 2.86 -1.31
N ASN A 5 11.57 2.83 -1.36
CA ASN A 5 12.27 2.30 -2.52
C ASN A 5 12.14 0.78 -2.62
N ASN A 6 12.46 0.24 -3.79
CA ASN A 6 12.32 -1.18 -4.10
C ASN A 6 13.13 -2.09 -3.15
N VAL A 7 14.35 -1.68 -2.76
CA VAL A 7 15.21 -2.47 -1.86
C VAL A 7 14.59 -2.58 -0.46
N GLN A 8 14.07 -1.47 0.07
CA GLN A 8 13.40 -1.47 1.37
C GLN A 8 12.17 -2.37 1.36
N LEU A 9 11.36 -2.32 0.29
CA LEU A 9 10.18 -3.14 0.15
C LEU A 9 10.54 -4.63 0.04
N VAL A 10 11.55 -4.98 -0.77
CA VAL A 10 12.05 -6.35 -0.90
C VAL A 10 12.58 -6.88 0.44
N ASN A 11 13.32 -6.08 1.19
CA ASN A 11 13.79 -6.48 2.53
C ASN A 11 12.63 -6.76 3.49
N ARG A 12 11.54 -5.99 3.43
CA ARG A 12 10.32 -6.28 4.21
C ARG A 12 9.63 -7.56 3.76
N LEU A 13 9.57 -7.82 2.46
CA LEU A 13 9.02 -9.08 1.93
C LEU A 13 9.85 -10.27 2.41
N ILE A 14 11.18 -10.18 2.33
CA ILE A 14 12.09 -11.21 2.83
C ILE A 14 11.88 -11.45 4.32
N SER A 15 11.87 -10.37 5.13
CA SER A 15 11.63 -10.44 6.56
C SER A 15 10.33 -11.17 6.90
N ASN A 16 9.27 -10.87 6.18
CA ASN A 16 7.95 -11.47 6.37
C ASN A 16 7.92 -12.94 5.96
N VAL A 17 8.38 -13.26 4.75
CA VAL A 17 8.34 -14.62 4.19
C VAL A 17 9.28 -15.57 4.93
N CYS A 18 10.46 -15.07 5.34
CA CYS A 18 11.44 -15.87 6.05
C CYS A 18 11.23 -15.91 7.57
N GLU A 19 10.33 -15.06 8.10
CA GLU A 19 10.11 -14.89 9.55
C GLU A 19 11.40 -14.54 10.29
N ILE A 20 12.20 -13.65 9.69
CA ILE A 20 13.45 -13.15 10.24
C ILE A 20 13.29 -11.66 10.52
N SER A 21 13.77 -11.22 11.68
CA SER A 21 13.74 -9.79 12.02
C SER A 21 14.43 -8.94 10.95
N GLY A 22 13.77 -7.88 10.49
CA GLY A 22 14.34 -6.95 9.52
C GLY A 22 15.66 -6.33 9.98
N HIS A 23 15.83 -6.11 11.29
CA HIS A 23 17.08 -5.63 11.86
C HIS A 23 18.24 -6.63 11.67
N LYS A 24 17.99 -7.92 11.84
CA LYS A 24 18.99 -8.97 11.59
C LYS A 24 19.40 -9.04 10.11
N ILE A 25 18.41 -8.92 9.20
CA ILE A 25 18.66 -8.91 7.75
C ILE A 25 19.53 -7.71 7.37
N LEU A 26 19.21 -6.52 7.85
CA LEU A 26 19.93 -5.29 7.53
C LEU A 26 21.37 -5.28 8.07
N ASN A 27 21.59 -5.88 9.23
CA ASN A 27 22.90 -5.91 9.89
C ASN A 27 23.71 -7.17 9.57
N GLY A 28 23.17 -8.12 8.81
CA GLY A 28 23.83 -9.39 8.50
C GLY A 28 24.01 -10.31 9.72
N GLN A 29 23.22 -10.14 10.78
CA GLN A 29 23.32 -10.87 12.05
C GLN A 29 22.39 -12.09 12.08
N LEU A 30 22.49 -12.94 11.06
CA LEU A 30 21.71 -14.17 10.97
C LEU A 30 22.52 -15.34 11.55
N ASP A 31 21.85 -16.23 12.28
CA ASP A 31 22.40 -17.51 12.65
C ASP A 31 22.33 -18.54 11.49
N ASN A 32 22.96 -19.70 11.66
CA ASN A 32 23.00 -20.71 10.59
C ASN A 32 21.60 -21.19 10.18
N THR A 33 20.69 -21.32 11.12
CA THR A 33 19.31 -21.77 10.87
C THR A 33 18.53 -20.72 10.09
N GLU A 34 18.75 -19.45 10.44
CA GLU A 34 18.14 -18.33 9.72
C GLU A 34 18.70 -18.22 8.29
N TRP A 35 20.01 -18.47 8.09
CA TRP A 35 20.61 -18.51 6.76
C TRP A 35 20.03 -19.63 5.88
N GLU A 36 19.88 -20.84 6.42
CA GLU A 36 19.25 -21.95 5.70
C GLU A 36 17.78 -21.66 5.35
N ARG A 37 17.04 -21.02 6.27
CA ARG A 37 15.65 -20.61 6.05
C ARG A 37 15.58 -19.55 4.95
N LEU A 38 16.46 -18.56 4.99
CA LEU A 38 16.56 -17.51 3.98
C LEU A 38 16.81 -18.11 2.60
N ASP A 39 17.83 -18.95 2.43
CA ASP A 39 18.18 -19.56 1.14
C ASP A 39 17.01 -20.37 0.55
N ARG A 40 16.34 -21.14 1.37
CA ARG A 40 15.18 -21.93 0.94
C ARG A 40 14.00 -21.06 0.50
N LYS A 41 13.63 -20.08 1.33
CA LYS A 41 12.46 -19.22 1.06
C LYS A 41 12.71 -18.19 -0.03
N LEU A 42 13.96 -17.74 -0.20
CA LEU A 42 14.31 -16.77 -1.24
C LEU A 42 14.09 -17.33 -2.65
N ARG A 43 14.26 -18.63 -2.84
CA ARG A 43 13.97 -19.29 -4.13
C ARG A 43 12.51 -19.14 -4.53
N ASP A 44 11.59 -19.32 -3.57
CA ASP A 44 10.15 -19.15 -3.80
C ASP A 44 9.81 -17.69 -4.12
N LEU A 45 10.43 -16.76 -3.42
CA LEU A 45 10.23 -15.33 -3.63
C LEU A 45 10.78 -14.85 -4.98
N THR A 46 11.95 -15.36 -5.40
CA THR A 46 12.57 -14.99 -6.69
C THR A 46 11.74 -15.41 -7.88
N GLY A 47 11.01 -16.53 -7.77
CA GLY A 47 10.10 -17.01 -8.81
C GLY A 47 8.71 -16.36 -8.80
N ALA A 48 8.38 -15.60 -7.76
CA ALA A 48 7.05 -15.00 -7.63
C ALA A 48 6.85 -13.85 -8.64
N PRO A 49 5.67 -13.74 -9.28
CA PRO A 49 5.36 -12.71 -10.28
C PRO A 49 5.03 -11.37 -9.59
N ILE A 50 5.98 -10.84 -8.83
CA ILE A 50 5.86 -9.56 -8.10
C ILE A 50 6.66 -8.50 -8.86
N TYR A 51 6.01 -7.42 -9.23
CA TYR A 51 6.58 -6.28 -9.94
C TYR A 51 6.50 -5.06 -9.05
N VAL A 52 7.63 -4.44 -8.73
CA VAL A 52 7.70 -3.27 -7.86
C VAL A 52 8.02 -2.04 -8.70
N ASP A 53 7.24 -0.98 -8.51
CA ASP A 53 7.48 0.35 -9.05
C ASP A 53 7.62 1.32 -7.88
N ASP A 54 8.75 1.97 -7.76
CA ASP A 54 9.08 2.92 -6.69
C ASP A 54 9.25 4.36 -7.22
N THR A 55 8.65 4.67 -8.36
CA THR A 55 8.64 6.02 -8.92
C THR A 55 7.96 6.99 -7.95
N PRO A 56 8.67 8.00 -7.42
CA PRO A 56 8.09 8.96 -6.49
C PRO A 56 7.08 9.87 -7.20
N GLY A 57 6.02 10.26 -6.49
CA GLY A 57 5.03 11.20 -7.02
C GLY A 57 4.33 10.73 -8.30
N LEU A 58 4.15 9.42 -8.47
CA LEU A 58 3.53 8.83 -9.65
C LEU A 58 2.12 9.41 -9.87
N SER A 59 1.87 9.91 -11.06
CA SER A 59 0.54 10.39 -11.42
C SER A 59 -0.42 9.23 -11.73
N VAL A 60 -1.71 9.48 -11.57
CA VAL A 60 -2.74 8.50 -11.90
C VAL A 60 -2.71 8.09 -13.39
N PHE A 61 -2.29 8.99 -14.28
CA PHE A 61 -2.17 8.72 -15.72
C PHE A 61 -0.97 7.81 -16.04
N GLU A 62 0.16 8.05 -15.39
CA GLU A 62 1.35 7.20 -15.52
C GLU A 62 1.09 5.81 -14.93
N LEU A 63 0.43 5.73 -13.76
CA LEU A 63 0.01 4.47 -13.18
C LEU A 63 -0.85 3.67 -14.14
N ARG A 64 -1.85 4.31 -14.75
CA ARG A 64 -2.75 3.68 -15.74
C ARG A 64 -1.98 3.09 -16.91
N THR A 65 -1.01 3.82 -17.44
CA THR A 65 -0.17 3.38 -18.56
C THR A 65 0.70 2.18 -18.18
N LYS A 66 1.37 2.25 -17.01
CA LYS A 66 2.20 1.17 -16.49
C LYS A 66 1.36 -0.08 -16.16
N ALA A 67 0.22 0.08 -15.51
CA ALA A 67 -0.67 -1.01 -15.15
C ALA A 67 -1.23 -1.74 -16.38
N ARG A 68 -1.69 -1.02 -17.40
CA ARG A 68 -2.12 -1.60 -18.68
C ARG A 68 -1.05 -2.47 -19.32
N ARG A 69 0.19 -1.97 -19.34
CA ARG A 69 1.33 -2.71 -19.89
C ARG A 69 1.59 -3.98 -19.10
N LEU A 70 1.67 -3.90 -17.77
CA LEU A 70 1.92 -5.05 -16.90
C LEU A 70 0.82 -6.11 -16.97
N VAL A 71 -0.45 -5.70 -17.02
CA VAL A 71 -1.56 -6.65 -17.20
C VAL A 71 -1.47 -7.36 -18.54
N ARG A 72 -1.21 -6.61 -19.63
CA ARG A 72 -1.11 -7.19 -20.98
C ARG A 72 0.10 -8.09 -21.17
N GLU A 73 1.29 -7.66 -20.70
CA GLU A 73 2.57 -8.33 -21.00
C GLU A 73 2.94 -9.39 -19.95
N LYS A 74 2.53 -9.19 -18.70
CA LYS A 74 2.90 -10.04 -17.58
C LYS A 74 1.72 -10.75 -16.92
N GLY A 75 0.50 -10.46 -17.35
CA GLY A 75 -0.70 -11.08 -16.80
C GLY A 75 -0.96 -10.73 -15.32
N VAL A 76 -0.56 -9.54 -14.87
CA VAL A 76 -0.76 -9.08 -13.49
C VAL A 76 -2.25 -9.16 -13.12
N LYS A 77 -2.55 -9.69 -11.94
CA LYS A 77 -3.92 -9.95 -11.45
C LYS A 77 -4.31 -9.09 -10.24
N LEU A 78 -3.39 -8.34 -9.66
CA LEU A 78 -3.63 -7.45 -8.53
C LEU A 78 -2.74 -6.22 -8.66
N LEU A 79 -3.30 -5.04 -8.44
CA LEU A 79 -2.55 -3.79 -8.33
C LEU A 79 -2.60 -3.32 -6.88
N MET A 80 -1.43 -3.10 -6.26
CA MET A 80 -1.32 -2.54 -4.92
C MET A 80 -0.68 -1.15 -4.97
N ILE A 81 -1.23 -0.21 -4.22
CA ILE A 81 -0.77 1.18 -4.14
C ILE A 81 -0.46 1.54 -2.69
N ASP A 82 0.77 1.91 -2.41
CA ASP A 82 1.22 2.31 -1.08
C ASP A 82 1.88 3.70 -1.15
N TYR A 83 1.18 4.75 -0.77
CA TYR A 83 -0.21 4.90 -0.40
C TYR A 83 -0.86 6.02 -1.23
N LEU A 84 -2.18 6.04 -1.26
CA LEU A 84 -2.97 6.84 -2.19
C LEU A 84 -2.68 8.34 -2.11
N GLN A 85 -2.47 8.87 -0.90
CA GLN A 85 -2.21 10.29 -0.69
C GLN A 85 -0.83 10.77 -1.20
N LEU A 86 0.07 9.89 -1.62
CA LEU A 86 1.33 10.27 -2.30
C LEU A 86 1.19 10.36 -3.82
N MET A 87 0.07 9.91 -4.37
CA MET A 87 -0.22 10.10 -5.78
C MET A 87 -0.59 11.54 -6.10
N ASN A 88 -0.48 11.91 -7.36
CA ASN A 88 -0.94 13.18 -7.88
C ASN A 88 -1.80 12.97 -9.14
N ALA A 89 -2.53 14.01 -9.49
CA ALA A 89 -3.32 14.07 -10.72
C ALA A 89 -2.80 15.22 -11.61
N ASN A 90 -1.51 15.17 -11.95
CA ASN A 90 -0.82 16.18 -12.76
C ASN A 90 -1.60 16.54 -14.02
N GLY A 91 -1.63 17.82 -14.35
CA GLY A 91 -2.35 18.35 -15.50
C GLY A 91 -3.77 18.83 -15.22
N MET A 92 -4.29 18.61 -14.00
CA MET A 92 -5.55 19.15 -13.52
C MET A 92 -5.31 20.23 -12.46
N LYS A 93 -6.20 21.21 -12.38
CA LYS A 93 -6.22 22.21 -11.31
C LYS A 93 -7.28 21.82 -10.30
N PHE A 94 -6.92 21.78 -9.03
CA PHE A 94 -7.80 21.43 -7.92
C PHE A 94 -7.89 22.60 -6.94
N GLY A 95 -9.05 22.81 -6.37
CA GLY A 95 -9.28 23.81 -5.32
C GLY A 95 -8.71 23.36 -3.96
N SER A 96 -8.59 22.05 -3.77
CA SER A 96 -8.08 21.47 -2.52
C SER A 96 -7.42 20.09 -2.76
N ARG A 97 -6.60 19.66 -1.79
CA ARG A 97 -6.02 18.31 -1.78
C ARG A 97 -7.09 17.23 -1.70
N GLN A 98 -8.18 17.50 -1.00
CA GLN A 98 -9.31 16.56 -0.89
C GLN A 98 -9.97 16.30 -2.26
N GLU A 99 -10.12 17.32 -3.07
CA GLU A 99 -10.67 17.21 -4.44
C GLU A 99 -9.74 16.37 -5.33
N GLU A 100 -8.43 16.60 -5.23
CA GLU A 100 -7.43 15.81 -5.94
C GLU A 100 -7.48 14.33 -5.54
N VAL A 101 -7.48 14.02 -4.24
CA VAL A 101 -7.59 12.65 -3.71
C VAL A 101 -8.89 11.98 -4.16
N SER A 102 -10.00 12.72 -4.17
CA SER A 102 -11.29 12.22 -4.67
C SER A 102 -11.22 11.85 -6.14
N THR A 103 -10.53 12.66 -6.94
CA THR A 103 -10.34 12.39 -8.38
C THR A 103 -9.45 11.17 -8.60
N ILE A 104 -8.38 11.02 -7.81
CA ILE A 104 -7.50 9.86 -7.84
C ILE A 104 -8.31 8.60 -7.49
N SER A 105 -9.06 8.59 -6.40
CA SER A 105 -9.90 7.48 -5.96
C SER A 105 -10.84 6.99 -7.06
N ARG A 106 -11.59 7.93 -7.64
CA ARG A 106 -12.52 7.63 -8.76
C ARG A 106 -11.80 7.08 -9.98
N SER A 107 -10.59 7.59 -10.27
CA SER A 107 -9.78 7.12 -11.39
C SER A 107 -9.27 5.70 -11.15
N LEU A 108 -8.92 5.35 -9.91
CA LEU A 108 -8.52 3.99 -9.54
C LEU A 108 -9.68 3.00 -9.65
N LYS A 109 -10.89 3.40 -9.26
CA LYS A 109 -12.10 2.60 -9.48
C LYS A 109 -12.34 2.35 -10.97
N GLY A 110 -12.19 3.38 -11.80
CA GLY A 110 -12.26 3.25 -13.26
C GLY A 110 -11.21 2.30 -13.81
N LEU A 111 -9.98 2.40 -13.32
CA LEU A 111 -8.86 1.54 -13.73
C LEU A 111 -9.10 0.07 -13.36
N ALA A 112 -9.60 -0.21 -12.16
CA ALA A 112 -9.94 -1.56 -11.72
C ALA A 112 -10.97 -2.22 -12.67
N LYS A 113 -12.01 -1.47 -13.03
CA LYS A 113 -13.02 -1.93 -13.99
C LYS A 113 -12.45 -2.14 -15.39
N GLU A 114 -11.64 -1.21 -15.86
CA GLU A 114 -11.03 -1.28 -17.20
C GLU A 114 -10.10 -2.49 -17.35
N LEU A 115 -9.27 -2.75 -16.34
CA LEU A 115 -8.30 -3.85 -16.37
C LEU A 115 -8.89 -5.18 -15.90
N ASN A 116 -10.10 -5.16 -15.34
CA ASN A 116 -10.77 -6.31 -14.72
C ASN A 116 -9.87 -7.01 -13.66
N ILE A 117 -9.20 -6.21 -12.83
CA ILE A 117 -8.38 -6.68 -11.71
C ILE A 117 -8.72 -5.88 -10.44
N PRO A 118 -8.57 -6.48 -9.25
CA PRO A 118 -8.70 -5.74 -8.02
C PRO A 118 -7.56 -4.71 -7.87
N VAL A 119 -7.91 -3.56 -7.29
CA VAL A 119 -6.97 -2.53 -6.87
C VAL A 119 -7.04 -2.42 -5.35
N LEU A 120 -5.93 -2.70 -4.67
CA LEU A 120 -5.77 -2.51 -3.23
C LEU A 120 -4.99 -1.22 -3.00
N ALA A 121 -5.67 -0.18 -2.53
CA ALA A 121 -5.05 1.10 -2.22
C ALA A 121 -4.93 1.27 -0.70
N LEU A 122 -3.72 1.48 -0.21
CA LEU A 122 -3.50 1.89 1.16
C LEU A 122 -3.86 3.37 1.31
N SER A 123 -4.49 3.71 2.41
CA SER A 123 -4.89 5.08 2.73
C SER A 123 -4.56 5.40 4.17
N GLN A 124 -3.95 6.56 4.38
CA GLN A 124 -3.70 7.06 5.72
C GLN A 124 -5.01 7.59 6.32
N LEU A 125 -5.23 7.27 7.58
CA LEU A 125 -6.37 7.80 8.34
C LEU A 125 -6.08 9.20 8.86
N SER A 126 -7.14 9.95 9.17
CA SER A 126 -7.03 11.22 9.87
C SER A 126 -6.39 11.03 11.25
N ARG A 127 -5.48 11.94 11.61
CA ARG A 127 -4.85 11.93 12.96
C ARG A 127 -5.83 12.15 14.09
N ASN A 128 -7.06 12.58 13.80
CA ASN A 128 -8.11 12.74 14.81
C ASN A 128 -8.46 11.44 15.55
N VAL A 129 -8.17 10.27 14.95
CA VAL A 129 -8.31 8.96 15.62
C VAL A 129 -7.43 8.89 16.88
N GLU A 130 -6.22 9.42 16.83
CA GLU A 130 -5.26 9.39 17.94
C GLU A 130 -5.70 10.27 19.12
N ASN A 131 -6.49 11.31 18.85
CA ASN A 131 -6.97 12.27 19.85
C ASN A 131 -8.25 11.84 20.56
N ARG A 132 -8.87 10.73 20.13
CA ARG A 132 -10.09 10.22 20.77
C ARG A 132 -9.79 9.59 22.12
N GLU A 133 -10.69 9.77 23.06
CA GLU A 133 -10.58 9.16 24.37
C GLU A 133 -11.12 7.71 24.39
N GLY A 134 -10.53 6.89 25.26
CA GLY A 134 -10.94 5.51 25.49
C GLY A 134 -10.53 4.52 24.41
N LEU A 135 -10.64 3.25 24.74
CA LEU A 135 -10.21 2.12 23.90
C LEU A 135 -11.03 2.03 22.61
N GLU A 136 -12.34 2.13 22.74
CA GLU A 136 -13.26 2.06 21.60
C GLU A 136 -13.15 3.31 20.71
N GLY A 137 -12.87 4.49 21.28
CA GLY A 137 -12.68 5.73 20.54
C GLY A 137 -11.52 5.68 19.58
N LYS A 138 -10.46 4.93 19.89
CA LYS A 138 -9.25 4.77 19.06
C LYS A 138 -9.37 3.70 17.97
N ARG A 139 -10.49 3.00 17.89
CA ARG A 139 -10.77 2.11 16.77
C ARG A 139 -11.06 2.93 15.52
N PRO A 140 -10.41 2.62 14.38
CA PRO A 140 -10.69 3.28 13.11
C PRO A 140 -12.16 3.12 12.69
N GLN A 141 -12.69 4.18 12.10
CA GLN A 141 -14.06 4.24 11.58
C GLN A 141 -14.06 4.82 10.15
N LEU A 142 -15.13 4.59 9.40
CA LEU A 142 -15.27 5.13 8.04
C LEU A 142 -15.16 6.67 8.01
N SER A 143 -15.63 7.34 9.05
CA SER A 143 -15.49 8.79 9.20
C SER A 143 -14.02 9.27 9.26
N ASP A 144 -13.07 8.38 9.56
CA ASP A 144 -11.65 8.72 9.59
C ASP A 144 -11.01 8.80 8.19
N LEU A 145 -11.73 8.31 7.19
CA LEU A 145 -11.42 8.52 5.77
C LEU A 145 -11.96 9.87 5.25
N ARG A 146 -12.55 10.69 6.09
CA ARG A 146 -13.33 11.87 5.75
C ARG A 146 -12.55 13.01 5.08
N GLU A 147 -11.23 13.04 5.24
CA GLU A 147 -10.38 13.96 4.47
C GLU A 147 -10.34 13.59 2.97
N SER A 148 -10.95 12.45 2.64
CA SER A 148 -11.03 11.86 1.31
C SER A 148 -12.42 11.28 1.07
N GLY A 149 -13.47 12.03 1.34
CA GLY A 149 -14.88 11.58 1.37
C GLY A 149 -15.36 10.77 0.16
N ALA A 150 -14.62 10.78 -0.94
CA ALA A 150 -14.90 9.95 -2.10
C ALA A 150 -14.33 8.52 -1.94
N ILE A 151 -13.28 8.27 -1.12
CA ILE A 151 -12.69 6.94 -0.97
C ILE A 151 -13.72 5.94 -0.46
N GLU A 152 -14.50 6.34 0.55
CA GLU A 152 -15.56 5.51 1.12
C GLU A 152 -16.63 5.17 0.09
N GLN A 153 -16.97 6.12 -0.79
CA GLN A 153 -18.00 5.92 -1.82
C GLN A 153 -17.51 5.11 -3.01
N ASP A 154 -16.22 5.23 -3.35
CA ASP A 154 -15.62 4.54 -4.49
C ASP A 154 -15.20 3.11 -4.13
N ALA A 155 -14.85 2.83 -2.87
CA ALA A 155 -14.40 1.52 -2.43
C ALA A 155 -15.55 0.50 -2.39
N ASP A 156 -15.29 -0.73 -2.84
CA ASP A 156 -16.22 -1.85 -2.65
C ASP A 156 -16.05 -2.47 -1.26
N MET A 157 -14.85 -2.35 -0.69
CA MET A 157 -14.49 -2.87 0.62
C MET A 157 -13.49 -1.95 1.31
N VAL A 158 -13.70 -1.69 2.59
CA VAL A 158 -12.77 -0.95 3.44
C VAL A 158 -12.29 -1.87 4.55
N LEU A 159 -10.97 -1.98 4.70
CA LEU A 159 -10.32 -2.76 5.74
C LEU A 159 -9.49 -1.83 6.61
N PHE A 160 -9.65 -1.91 7.91
CA PHE A 160 -8.84 -1.15 8.85
C PHE A 160 -7.77 -2.03 9.48
N VAL A 161 -6.52 -1.57 9.43
CA VAL A 161 -5.42 -2.15 10.20
C VAL A 161 -5.40 -1.43 11.54
N HIS A 162 -5.67 -2.16 12.61
CA HIS A 162 -5.65 -1.65 13.98
C HIS A 162 -4.69 -2.48 14.82
N ARG A 163 -3.82 -1.80 15.56
CA ARG A 163 -2.85 -2.42 16.46
C ARG A 163 -3.07 -1.88 17.88
N PRO A 164 -3.85 -2.60 18.71
CA PRO A 164 -4.19 -2.16 20.08
C PRO A 164 -2.95 -1.86 20.94
N GLU A 165 -1.87 -2.65 20.80
CA GLU A 165 -0.63 -2.50 21.57
C GLU A 165 0.04 -1.14 21.34
N TYR A 166 -0.15 -0.53 20.16
CA TYR A 166 0.34 0.81 19.87
C TYR A 166 -0.27 1.87 20.81
N TYR A 167 -1.49 1.63 21.26
CA TYR A 167 -2.21 2.50 22.18
C TYR A 167 -2.13 2.03 23.63
N HIS A 168 -1.20 1.10 23.98
CA HIS A 168 -1.09 0.49 25.31
C HIS A 168 -2.37 -0.20 25.77
N ILE A 169 -3.12 -0.78 24.84
CA ILE A 169 -4.33 -1.55 25.09
C ILE A 169 -3.91 -3.02 25.12
N TYR A 170 -3.93 -3.62 26.32
CA TYR A 170 -3.56 -5.02 26.55
C TYR A 170 -4.79 -5.84 26.93
#